data_ac42930cd0ac73a475de4868a3a2f51d
#
_entry.id   ac42930cd0ac73a475de4868a3a2f51d
#
_cell.length_a   1.000
_cell.length_b   1.000
_cell.length_c   1.000
_cell.angle_alpha   90.00
_cell.angle_beta   90.00
_cell.angle_gamma   90.00
#
_symmetry.space_group_name_H-M   'P 1'
#
loop_
_entity.id
_entity.type
_entity.pdbx_description
1 polymer ?
#
loop_
_entity_poly.entity_id
_entity_poly.type
_entity_poly.pdbx_seq_one_letter_code
_entity_poly.pdbx_strand_id
1 'polypeptide(L)'
;EISCSLVGSEMCIRDSDYAHLFGRKIYLTINTLIKDKEIEEKLFEYLLPFYEHGLDAVIVQDMGVLLFIRENFPKLHIHASTQMTIAGKLTVRELEEMGVSRIVTPRELSMEEIREIHKSTGVEIESFIHGALCYCYSGQCFLSSYIGGRSGNRGQCAQPCRMEYDVVKNGKILNPGNNKYVLSPKDICTLKILPDIIESGVYSLKIEGRMKKPEYVAGVVS
;
A
#
# COMPACT_ATOMS: atom_id res chain seq x y z
N GLU A 1 16.24 2.58 -0.95
CA GLU A 1 15.84 1.29 -1.52
C GLU A 1 14.74 1.52 -2.56
N ILE A 2 14.94 1.03 -3.80
CA ILE A 2 13.91 1.08 -4.84
C ILE A 2 13.24 -0.29 -4.87
N SER A 3 11.97 -0.35 -4.47
CA SER A 3 11.17 -1.56 -4.52
C SER A 3 9.97 -1.36 -5.45
N CYS A 4 9.58 -2.39 -6.16
CA CYS A 4 8.40 -2.41 -7.00
C CYS A 4 7.33 -3.30 -6.37
N SER A 5 6.09 -2.83 -6.30
CA SER A 5 4.93 -3.62 -5.86
C SER A 5 4.21 -4.15 -7.10
N LEU A 6 4.31 -5.43 -7.36
CA LEU A 6 3.68 -6.08 -8.51
C LEU A 6 2.40 -6.81 -8.10
N VAL A 7 1.41 -6.81 -8.97
CA VAL A 7 0.17 -7.60 -8.85
C VAL A 7 0.22 -8.69 -9.91
N GLY A 8 0.35 -9.90 -9.42
CA GLY A 8 0.67 -11.15 -10.07
C GLY A 8 0.26 -11.39 -11.53
N SER A 9 1.23 -11.83 -12.29
CA SER A 9 1.11 -12.58 -13.55
C SER A 9 2.44 -13.26 -13.84
N GLU A 10 2.53 -14.13 -14.86
CA GLU A 10 3.79 -14.74 -15.32
C GLU A 10 4.89 -13.71 -15.65
N MET A 11 4.53 -12.47 -15.98
CA MET A 11 5.47 -11.37 -16.16
C MET A 11 6.27 -11.06 -14.89
N CYS A 12 5.69 -11.22 -13.71
CA CYS A 12 6.34 -10.85 -12.44
C CYS A 12 7.59 -11.67 -12.11
N ILE A 13 7.70 -12.92 -12.55
CA ILE A 13 8.90 -13.74 -12.32
C ILE A 13 10.08 -13.19 -13.14
N ARG A 14 9.86 -12.88 -14.42
CA ARG A 14 10.88 -12.27 -15.29
C ARG A 14 11.30 -10.88 -14.80
N ASP A 15 10.34 -10.11 -14.30
CA ASP A 15 10.60 -8.79 -13.72
C ASP A 15 11.44 -8.89 -12.46
N SER A 16 11.24 -9.96 -11.64
CA SER A 16 12.05 -10.25 -10.45
C SER A 16 13.51 -10.50 -10.84
N ASP A 17 13.75 -11.42 -11.77
CA ASP A 17 15.09 -11.73 -12.26
C ASP A 17 15.77 -10.49 -12.84
N TYR A 18 15.04 -9.70 -13.63
CA TYR A 18 15.56 -8.46 -14.21
C TYR A 18 15.90 -7.41 -13.15
N ALA A 19 15.06 -7.22 -12.15
CA ALA A 19 15.32 -6.27 -11.07
C ALA A 19 16.53 -6.68 -10.22
N HIS A 20 16.66 -7.97 -9.93
CA HIS A 20 17.79 -8.52 -9.16
C HIS A 20 19.13 -8.34 -9.88
N LEU A 21 19.17 -8.40 -11.22
CA LEU A 21 20.38 -8.07 -12.01
C LEU A 21 20.89 -6.65 -11.73
N PHE A 22 20.01 -5.73 -11.36
CA PHE A 22 20.35 -4.35 -10.98
C PHE A 22 20.44 -4.14 -9.47
N GLY A 23 20.47 -5.21 -8.68
CA GLY A 23 20.51 -5.14 -7.22
C GLY A 23 19.27 -4.49 -6.59
N ARG A 24 18.10 -4.62 -7.26
CA ARG A 24 16.82 -4.09 -6.76
C ARG A 24 15.99 -5.20 -6.15
N LYS A 25 15.21 -4.85 -5.12
CA LYS A 25 14.30 -5.77 -4.45
C LYS A 25 12.90 -5.70 -5.04
N ILE A 26 12.22 -6.83 -5.06
CA ILE A 26 10.84 -6.95 -5.53
C ILE A 26 9.94 -7.42 -4.40
N TYR A 27 8.81 -6.73 -4.23
CA TYR A 27 7.80 -7.06 -3.23
C TYR A 27 6.46 -7.37 -3.90
N LEU A 28 5.94 -8.58 -3.65
CA LEU A 28 4.64 -8.99 -4.18
C LEU A 28 3.52 -8.47 -3.29
N THR A 29 2.54 -7.79 -3.88
CA THR A 29 1.38 -7.30 -3.13
C THR A 29 0.27 -8.34 -3.05
N ILE A 30 0.02 -8.84 -1.84
CA ILE A 30 -1.14 -9.67 -1.47
C ILE A 30 -1.97 -8.86 -0.47
N ASN A 31 -2.21 -7.58 -0.81
CA ASN A 31 -2.79 -6.59 0.07
C ASN A 31 -4.30 -6.41 -0.16
N THR A 32 -5.01 -7.50 -0.35
CA THR A 32 -6.46 -7.55 -0.44
C THR A 32 -7.01 -8.48 0.63
N LEU A 33 -8.26 -8.27 1.05
CA LEU A 33 -8.96 -9.22 1.90
C LEU A 33 -9.20 -10.51 1.13
N ILE A 34 -8.83 -11.63 1.69
CA ILE A 34 -8.95 -12.96 1.07
C ILE A 34 -9.84 -13.84 1.97
N LYS A 35 -10.64 -14.69 1.37
CA LYS A 35 -11.51 -15.62 2.10
C LYS A 35 -10.75 -16.92 2.40
N ASP A 36 -11.06 -17.58 3.50
CA ASP A 36 -10.41 -18.82 3.93
C ASP A 36 -10.27 -19.86 2.80
N LYS A 37 -11.33 -20.08 2.06
CA LYS A 37 -11.31 -20.99 0.90
C LYS A 37 -10.29 -20.57 -0.18
N GLU A 38 -10.09 -19.26 -0.41
CA GLU A 38 -9.11 -18.76 -1.38
C GLU A 38 -7.68 -18.93 -0.86
N ILE A 39 -7.49 -18.83 0.46
CA ILE A 39 -6.20 -19.07 1.12
C ILE A 39 -5.84 -20.54 1.01
N GLU A 40 -6.75 -21.43 1.44
CA GLU A 40 -6.53 -22.87 1.50
C GLU A 40 -6.32 -23.50 0.11
N GLU A 41 -7.11 -23.09 -0.89
CA GLU A 41 -7.11 -23.75 -2.22
C GLU A 41 -6.06 -23.16 -3.18
N LYS A 42 -5.61 -21.90 -3.01
CA LYS A 42 -4.88 -21.20 -4.08
C LYS A 42 -3.61 -20.48 -3.65
N LEU A 43 -3.51 -20.05 -2.40
CA LEU A 43 -2.45 -19.13 -2.00
C LEU A 43 -1.07 -19.79 -2.04
N PHE A 44 -0.97 -21.07 -1.68
CA PHE A 44 0.29 -21.79 -1.70
C PHE A 44 0.83 -21.94 -3.13
N GLU A 45 0.01 -22.45 -4.04
CA GLU A 45 0.39 -22.64 -5.45
C GLU A 45 0.70 -21.33 -6.16
N TYR A 46 -0.03 -20.26 -5.78
CA TYR A 46 0.21 -18.92 -6.31
C TYR A 46 1.55 -18.36 -5.84
N LEU A 47 1.90 -18.53 -4.56
CA LEU A 47 3.08 -17.90 -3.97
C LEU A 47 4.38 -18.67 -4.20
N LEU A 48 4.28 -20.02 -4.29
CA LEU A 48 5.43 -20.91 -4.39
C LEU A 48 6.39 -20.54 -5.54
N PRO A 49 5.94 -20.29 -6.78
CA PRO A 49 6.85 -19.94 -7.88
C PRO A 49 7.64 -18.64 -7.61
N PHE A 50 7.02 -17.65 -7.02
CA PHE A 50 7.71 -16.39 -6.68
C PHE A 50 8.74 -16.59 -5.57
N TYR A 51 8.39 -17.39 -4.56
CA TYR A 51 9.30 -17.72 -3.46
C TYR A 51 10.53 -18.48 -3.97
N GLU A 52 10.38 -19.46 -4.85
CA GLU A 52 11.47 -20.22 -5.46
C GLU A 52 12.39 -19.35 -6.34
N HIS A 53 11.85 -18.28 -6.96
CA HIS A 53 12.61 -17.30 -7.74
C HIS A 53 13.17 -16.14 -6.92
N GLY A 54 13.20 -16.28 -5.59
CA GLY A 54 13.89 -15.33 -4.72
C GLY A 54 13.12 -14.05 -4.44
N LEU A 55 11.78 -14.11 -4.36
CA LEU A 55 10.95 -12.98 -3.92
C LEU A 55 11.47 -12.44 -2.58
N ASP A 56 11.74 -11.14 -2.51
CA ASP A 56 12.32 -10.51 -1.32
C ASP A 56 11.31 -10.34 -0.18
N ALA A 57 10.08 -9.97 -0.49
CA ALA A 57 9.03 -9.81 0.51
C ALA A 57 7.63 -9.83 -0.10
N VAL A 58 6.63 -9.98 0.77
CA VAL A 58 5.22 -9.80 0.45
C VAL A 58 4.64 -8.63 1.24
N ILE A 59 3.70 -7.90 0.62
CA ILE A 59 2.96 -6.83 1.29
C ILE A 59 1.54 -7.33 1.53
N VAL A 60 1.15 -7.52 2.78
CA VAL A 60 -0.11 -8.15 3.18
C VAL A 60 -1.06 -7.18 3.87
N GLN A 61 -2.37 -7.43 3.72
CA GLN A 61 -3.44 -6.73 4.45
C GLN A 61 -4.18 -7.67 5.40
N ASP A 62 -4.37 -8.91 5.00
CA ASP A 62 -5.19 -9.89 5.68
C ASP A 62 -4.39 -10.67 6.73
N MET A 63 -4.93 -10.80 7.95
CA MET A 63 -4.25 -11.51 9.03
C MET A 63 -4.16 -13.01 8.79
N GLY A 64 -5.17 -13.62 8.13
CA GLY A 64 -5.13 -15.02 7.74
C GLY A 64 -4.02 -15.31 6.74
N VAL A 65 -3.85 -14.41 5.77
CA VAL A 65 -2.73 -14.46 4.80
C VAL A 65 -1.38 -14.32 5.50
N LEU A 66 -1.26 -13.41 6.48
CA LEU A 66 -0.04 -13.23 7.25
C LEU A 66 0.35 -14.53 7.97
N LEU A 67 -0.59 -15.12 8.72
CA LEU A 67 -0.36 -16.36 9.45
C LEU A 67 -0.03 -17.52 8.51
N PHE A 68 -0.76 -17.66 7.41
CA PHE A 68 -0.49 -18.67 6.38
C PHE A 68 0.94 -18.56 5.82
N ILE A 69 1.39 -17.35 5.51
CA ILE A 69 2.74 -17.11 4.97
C ILE A 69 3.81 -17.44 6.03
N ARG A 70 3.60 -17.08 7.28
CA ARG A 70 4.53 -17.42 8.38
C ARG A 70 4.69 -18.92 8.54
N GLU A 71 3.62 -19.67 8.42
CA GLU A 71 3.63 -21.13 8.55
C GLU A 71 4.29 -21.82 7.35
N ASN A 72 3.94 -21.43 6.12
CA ASN A 72 4.34 -22.13 4.91
C ASN A 72 5.61 -21.59 4.25
N PHE A 73 5.94 -20.30 4.46
CA PHE A 73 7.10 -19.61 3.87
C PHE A 73 7.91 -18.86 4.96
N PRO A 74 8.49 -19.55 5.95
CA PRO A 74 9.05 -18.92 7.16
C PRO A 74 10.23 -17.97 6.91
N LYS A 75 10.89 -18.08 5.75
CA LYS A 75 12.01 -17.20 5.37
C LYS A 75 11.58 -15.95 4.60
N LEU A 76 10.31 -15.89 4.16
CA LEU A 76 9.80 -14.77 3.39
C LEU A 76 9.54 -13.57 4.31
N HIS A 77 10.08 -12.42 3.95
CA HIS A 77 9.80 -11.19 4.68
C HIS A 77 8.35 -10.73 4.46
N ILE A 78 7.72 -10.27 5.53
CA ILE A 78 6.34 -9.78 5.49
C ILE A 78 6.33 -8.29 5.82
N HIS A 79 5.75 -7.50 4.92
CA HIS A 79 5.47 -6.09 5.11
C HIS A 79 3.96 -5.88 5.30
N ALA A 80 3.59 -5.22 6.37
CA ALA A 80 2.19 -4.89 6.62
C ALA A 80 1.75 -3.71 5.75
N SER A 81 0.69 -3.92 4.97
CA SER A 81 0.18 -2.93 4.03
C SER A 81 -0.41 -1.71 4.74
N THR A 82 -0.36 -0.54 4.09
CA THR A 82 -1.14 0.64 4.50
C THR A 82 -2.63 0.35 4.66
N GLN A 83 -3.15 -0.66 3.96
CA GLN A 83 -4.55 -1.08 4.06
C GLN A 83 -4.90 -1.80 5.37
N MET A 84 -3.91 -2.21 6.16
CA MET A 84 -4.13 -2.70 7.54
C MET A 84 -4.48 -1.56 8.51
N THR A 85 -4.35 -0.30 8.10
CA THR A 85 -4.66 0.89 8.92
C THR A 85 -3.90 0.90 10.26
N ILE A 86 -2.60 0.65 10.23
CA ILE A 86 -1.75 0.56 11.41
C ILE A 86 -1.45 1.98 11.90
N ALA A 87 -2.24 2.46 12.84
CA ALA A 87 -2.19 3.84 13.30
C ALA A 87 -1.50 4.02 14.69
N GLY A 88 -1.01 2.94 15.30
CA GLY A 88 -0.46 3.07 16.65
C GLY A 88 0.55 1.99 17.03
N LYS A 89 1.42 2.34 17.98
CA LYS A 89 2.55 1.51 18.42
C LYS A 89 2.16 0.16 19.01
N LEU A 90 0.98 0.02 19.61
CA LEU A 90 0.54 -1.26 20.17
C LEU A 90 0.32 -2.28 19.05
N THR A 91 -0.38 -1.90 17.98
CA THR A 91 -0.58 -2.77 16.81
C THR A 91 0.75 -3.14 16.16
N VAL A 92 1.70 -2.20 16.09
CA VAL A 92 3.02 -2.46 15.49
C VAL A 92 3.78 -3.52 16.30
N ARG A 93 3.75 -3.47 17.61
CA ARG A 93 4.40 -4.48 18.47
C ARG A 93 3.82 -5.87 18.29
N GLU A 94 2.50 -6.00 18.23
CA GLU A 94 1.84 -7.29 17.97
C GLU A 94 2.26 -7.85 16.60
N LEU A 95 2.33 -6.99 15.58
CA LEU A 95 2.77 -7.40 14.25
C LEU A 95 4.26 -7.77 14.21
N GLU A 96 5.10 -7.09 14.99
CA GLU A 96 6.52 -7.43 15.18
C GLU A 96 6.67 -8.83 15.79
N GLU A 97 5.89 -9.14 16.83
CA GLU A 97 5.87 -10.47 17.46
C GLU A 97 5.39 -11.56 16.49
N MET A 98 4.48 -11.21 15.57
CA MET A 98 4.05 -12.08 14.47
C MET A 98 5.09 -12.19 13.34
N GLY A 99 6.22 -11.49 13.45
CA GLY A 99 7.34 -11.55 12.50
C GLY A 99 7.19 -10.64 11.28
N VAL A 100 6.37 -9.60 11.36
CA VAL A 100 6.37 -8.53 10.35
C VAL A 100 7.67 -7.75 10.46
N SER A 101 8.35 -7.55 9.34
CA SER A 101 9.65 -6.85 9.27
C SER A 101 9.53 -5.39 8.87
N ARG A 102 8.43 -4.98 8.22
CA ARG A 102 8.17 -3.60 7.80
C ARG A 102 6.68 -3.29 7.89
N ILE A 103 6.36 -2.06 8.27
CA ILE A 103 5.00 -1.52 8.18
C ILE A 103 4.95 -0.38 7.16
N VAL A 104 3.89 -0.36 6.36
CA VAL A 104 3.57 0.80 5.50
C VAL A 104 2.54 1.64 6.23
N THR A 105 2.95 2.83 6.70
CA THR A 105 2.06 3.70 7.46
C THR A 105 0.83 4.11 6.66
N PRO A 106 -0.34 4.25 7.29
CA PRO A 106 -1.46 4.95 6.67
C PRO A 106 -1.09 6.42 6.43
N ARG A 107 -1.70 7.03 5.42
CA ARG A 107 -1.39 8.40 4.99
C ARG A 107 -1.89 9.47 5.95
N GLU A 108 -2.66 9.07 6.93
CA GLU A 108 -3.32 9.91 7.94
C GLU A 108 -2.41 10.21 9.13
N LEU A 109 -1.31 9.49 9.29
CA LEU A 109 -0.38 9.69 10.40
C LEU A 109 0.44 10.97 10.22
N SER A 110 0.56 11.71 11.32
CA SER A 110 1.51 12.81 11.44
C SER A 110 2.95 12.30 11.62
N MET A 111 3.93 13.14 11.35
CA MET A 111 5.34 12.81 11.59
C MET A 111 5.63 12.52 13.07
N GLU A 112 4.90 13.17 14.00
CA GLU A 112 5.05 12.92 15.43
C GLU A 112 4.60 11.49 15.80
N GLU A 113 3.45 11.06 15.30
CA GLU A 113 2.96 9.68 15.48
C GLU A 113 3.92 8.66 14.87
N ILE A 114 4.51 8.94 13.72
CA ILE A 114 5.54 8.07 13.10
C ILE A 114 6.78 7.98 14.00
N ARG A 115 7.26 9.10 14.57
CA ARG A 115 8.37 9.10 15.53
C ARG A 115 8.09 8.25 16.77
N GLU A 116 6.88 8.35 17.31
CA GLU A 116 6.46 7.56 18.47
C GLU A 116 6.40 6.05 18.15
N ILE A 117 5.96 5.69 16.97
CA ILE A 117 6.02 4.30 16.48
C ILE A 117 7.47 3.87 16.38
N HIS A 118 8.31 4.62 15.69
CA HIS A 118 9.72 4.30 15.48
C HIS A 118 10.48 4.06 16.80
N LYS A 119 10.26 4.91 17.81
CA LYS A 119 10.88 4.76 19.14
C LYS A 119 10.43 3.49 19.88
N SER A 120 9.32 2.89 19.51
CA SER A 120 8.67 1.80 20.25
C SER A 120 8.88 0.40 19.66
N THR A 121 9.50 0.29 18.47
CA THR A 121 9.63 -0.96 17.70
C THR A 121 10.95 -1.02 16.94
N GLY A 122 11.40 -2.23 16.62
CA GLY A 122 12.51 -2.48 15.69
C GLY A 122 12.07 -2.68 14.24
N VAL A 123 10.76 -2.62 13.96
CA VAL A 123 10.21 -2.82 12.61
C VAL A 123 10.54 -1.62 11.72
N GLU A 124 10.93 -1.88 10.47
CA GLU A 124 11.16 -0.83 9.48
C GLU A 124 9.86 -0.09 9.16
N ILE A 125 9.94 1.22 9.02
CA ILE A 125 8.80 2.07 8.65
C ILE A 125 8.92 2.52 7.20
N GLU A 126 7.87 2.27 6.41
CA GLU A 126 7.71 2.78 5.05
C GLU A 126 6.59 3.81 5.03
N SER A 127 6.80 4.96 4.39
CA SER A 127 5.78 6.02 4.30
C SER A 127 5.66 6.58 2.88
N PHE A 128 4.43 6.95 2.50
CA PHE A 128 4.19 7.61 1.22
C PHE A 128 4.73 9.03 1.22
N ILE A 129 5.52 9.35 0.19
CA ILE A 129 6.13 10.68 0.00
C ILE A 129 5.63 11.39 -1.25
N HIS A 130 5.09 10.65 -2.23
CA HIS A 130 4.67 11.23 -3.49
C HIS A 130 3.52 10.44 -4.13
N GLY A 131 2.61 11.16 -4.81
CA GLY A 131 1.55 10.58 -5.63
C GLY A 131 0.16 10.71 -5.05
N ALA A 132 -0.76 9.89 -5.55
CA ALA A 132 -2.18 10.03 -5.27
C ALA A 132 -2.55 9.70 -3.82
N LEU A 133 -3.41 10.53 -3.23
CA LEU A 133 -4.03 10.29 -1.92
C LEU A 133 -5.41 9.66 -2.08
N CYS A 134 -5.81 8.81 -1.12
CA CYS A 134 -7.19 8.37 -0.98
C CYS A 134 -8.03 9.45 -0.29
N TYR A 135 -9.31 9.56 -0.67
CA TYR A 135 -10.27 10.45 0.00
C TYR A 135 -10.63 9.96 1.42
N CYS A 136 -10.69 8.65 1.58
CA CYS A 136 -11.03 7.99 2.83
C CYS A 136 -9.76 7.52 3.56
N TYR A 137 -9.90 7.19 4.83
CA TYR A 137 -8.84 6.50 5.60
C TYR A 137 -8.32 5.27 4.86
N SER A 138 -7.03 5.04 4.93
CA SER A 138 -6.34 3.92 4.30
C SER A 138 -6.98 2.58 4.72
N GLY A 139 -7.38 1.76 3.75
CA GLY A 139 -8.00 0.45 4.00
C GLY A 139 -9.48 0.48 4.44
N GLN A 140 -10.09 1.65 4.69
CA GLN A 140 -11.43 1.78 5.28
C GLN A 140 -12.50 2.29 4.29
N CYS A 141 -12.19 2.33 3.00
CA CYS A 141 -13.11 2.89 2.01
C CYS A 141 -14.07 1.86 1.45
N PHE A 142 -15.38 2.11 1.60
CA PHE A 142 -16.46 1.30 1.02
C PHE A 142 -17.18 1.97 -0.16
N LEU A 143 -16.78 3.20 -0.55
CA LEU A 143 -17.51 3.99 -1.54
C LEU A 143 -17.68 3.25 -2.88
N SER A 144 -16.61 2.64 -3.39
CA SER A 144 -16.65 1.90 -4.66
C SER A 144 -17.48 0.61 -4.57
N SER A 145 -17.49 -0.06 -3.41
CA SER A 145 -18.33 -1.22 -3.16
C SER A 145 -19.80 -0.84 -3.11
N TYR A 146 -20.11 0.26 -2.44
CA TYR A 146 -21.48 0.71 -2.21
C TYR A 146 -22.14 1.20 -3.51
N ILE A 147 -21.43 1.98 -4.32
CA ILE A 147 -21.99 2.55 -5.57
C ILE A 147 -22.05 1.52 -6.69
N GLY A 148 -21.03 0.69 -6.85
CA GLY A 148 -20.85 -0.15 -8.04
C GLY A 148 -20.48 -1.61 -7.77
N GLY A 149 -20.57 -2.10 -6.53
CA GLY A 149 -20.24 -3.48 -6.17
C GLY A 149 -18.75 -3.84 -6.29
N ARG A 150 -17.87 -2.87 -6.60
CA ARG A 150 -16.42 -3.08 -6.79
C ARG A 150 -15.66 -2.72 -5.53
N SER A 151 -15.21 -3.73 -4.78
CA SER A 151 -14.51 -3.52 -3.51
C SER A 151 -13.09 -3.02 -3.68
N GLY A 152 -12.77 -1.87 -3.09
CA GLY A 152 -11.41 -1.36 -2.98
C GLY A 152 -10.51 -2.26 -2.14
N ASN A 153 -11.06 -2.87 -1.09
CA ASN A 153 -10.35 -3.81 -0.21
C ASN A 153 -10.11 -5.19 -0.87
N ARG A 154 -10.69 -5.40 -2.05
CA ARG A 154 -10.45 -6.57 -2.92
C ARG A 154 -9.71 -6.18 -4.22
N GLY A 155 -9.01 -5.04 -4.22
CA GLY A 155 -8.22 -4.58 -5.37
C GLY A 155 -9.03 -4.03 -6.55
N GLN A 156 -10.36 -3.85 -6.42
CA GLN A 156 -11.26 -3.52 -7.53
C GLN A 156 -11.81 -2.09 -7.47
N CYS A 157 -11.15 -1.17 -6.77
CA CYS A 157 -11.62 0.21 -6.63
C CYS A 157 -11.84 0.88 -8.00
N ALA A 158 -13.07 1.33 -8.26
CA ALA A 158 -13.43 2.08 -9.47
C ALA A 158 -13.08 3.57 -9.39
N GLN A 159 -12.49 4.01 -8.28
CA GLN A 159 -12.10 5.41 -8.02
C GLN A 159 -13.27 6.41 -8.13
N PRO A 160 -14.43 6.17 -7.51
CA PRO A 160 -15.57 7.09 -7.61
C PRO A 160 -15.22 8.48 -7.03
N CYS A 161 -14.32 8.58 -6.07
CA CYS A 161 -13.84 9.88 -5.57
C CYS A 161 -13.08 10.73 -6.62
N ARG A 162 -12.75 10.17 -7.80
CA ARG A 162 -12.11 10.90 -8.90
C ARG A 162 -13.07 11.31 -10.00
N MET A 163 -14.37 11.10 -9.79
CA MET A 163 -15.42 11.47 -10.75
C MET A 163 -15.98 12.87 -10.46
N GLU A 164 -16.69 13.39 -11.42
CA GLU A 164 -17.38 14.67 -11.31
C GLU A 164 -18.68 14.52 -10.52
N TYR A 165 -18.94 15.47 -9.61
CA TYR A 165 -20.14 15.54 -8.80
C TYR A 165 -20.71 16.94 -8.73
N ASP A 166 -22.03 17.02 -8.72
CA ASP A 166 -22.77 18.23 -8.35
C ASP A 166 -23.07 18.21 -6.85
N VAL A 167 -22.66 19.25 -6.16
CA VAL A 167 -23.06 19.50 -4.77
C VAL A 167 -24.38 20.23 -4.77
N VAL A 168 -25.45 19.59 -4.28
CA VAL A 168 -26.80 20.14 -4.30
C VAL A 168 -27.27 20.49 -2.89
N LYS A 169 -27.79 21.70 -2.68
CA LYS A 169 -28.48 22.12 -1.45
C LYS A 169 -29.78 22.82 -1.82
N ASN A 170 -30.87 22.32 -1.26
CA ASN A 170 -32.24 22.87 -1.52
C ASN A 170 -32.55 22.98 -3.04
N GLY A 171 -32.17 21.97 -3.83
CA GLY A 171 -32.38 21.92 -5.28
C GLY A 171 -31.46 22.82 -6.11
N LYS A 172 -30.52 23.53 -5.49
CA LYS A 172 -29.56 24.40 -6.18
C LYS A 172 -28.17 23.76 -6.21
N ILE A 173 -27.52 23.78 -7.37
CA ILE A 173 -26.11 23.37 -7.52
C ILE A 173 -25.21 24.46 -6.92
N LEU A 174 -24.32 24.05 -5.99
CA LEU A 174 -23.42 24.97 -5.28
C LEU A 174 -22.03 25.09 -5.96
N ASN A 175 -21.68 24.15 -6.84
CA ASN A 175 -20.40 24.11 -7.55
C ASN A 175 -20.58 24.18 -9.08
N PRO A 176 -21.10 25.30 -9.63
CA PRO A 176 -21.27 25.45 -11.08
C PRO A 176 -19.90 25.52 -11.80
N GLY A 177 -19.88 25.20 -13.10
CA GLY A 177 -18.69 25.28 -13.94
C GLY A 177 -17.74 24.10 -13.73
N ASN A 178 -16.45 24.37 -13.72
CA ASN A 178 -15.39 23.36 -13.74
C ASN A 178 -15.03 22.75 -12.36
N ASN A 179 -15.64 23.20 -11.27
CA ASN A 179 -15.35 22.72 -9.92
C ASN A 179 -16.18 21.47 -9.57
N LYS A 180 -16.04 20.41 -10.38
CA LYS A 180 -16.82 19.17 -10.25
C LYS A 180 -16.14 18.08 -9.45
N TYR A 181 -14.82 18.09 -9.34
CA TYR A 181 -14.03 17.03 -8.68
C TYR A 181 -13.93 17.25 -7.17
N VAL A 182 -15.08 17.42 -6.51
CA VAL A 182 -15.19 17.85 -5.10
C VAL A 182 -14.67 16.82 -4.09
N LEU A 183 -14.57 15.55 -4.48
CA LEU A 183 -14.02 14.46 -3.65
C LEU A 183 -12.59 14.09 -4.00
N SER A 184 -12.00 14.72 -5.03
CA SER A 184 -10.64 14.36 -5.48
C SER A 184 -9.59 15.14 -4.68
N PRO A 185 -8.85 14.51 -3.74
CA PRO A 185 -7.75 15.18 -3.09
C PRO A 185 -6.61 15.46 -4.09
N LYS A 186 -5.80 16.47 -3.78
CA LYS A 186 -4.55 16.73 -4.50
C LYS A 186 -3.54 15.61 -4.20
N ASP A 187 -2.65 15.36 -5.15
CA ASP A 187 -1.54 14.44 -4.94
C ASP A 187 -0.60 14.99 -3.85
N ILE A 188 -0.02 14.10 -3.06
CA ILE A 188 1.01 14.45 -2.08
C ILE A 188 2.35 14.67 -2.80
N CYS A 189 3.09 15.66 -2.34
CA CYS A 189 4.49 15.89 -2.70
C CYS A 189 5.22 16.43 -1.47
N THR A 190 6.07 15.62 -0.88
CA THR A 190 6.76 15.93 0.37
C THR A 190 8.23 16.30 0.17
N LEU A 191 8.66 16.59 -1.05
CA LEU A 191 10.07 16.86 -1.38
C LEU A 191 10.71 17.91 -0.45
N LYS A 192 9.96 18.96 -0.11
CA LYS A 192 10.44 20.06 0.74
C LYS A 192 10.67 19.68 2.20
N ILE A 193 10.01 18.63 2.67
CA ILE A 193 10.07 18.13 4.06
C ILE A 193 10.69 16.72 4.14
N LEU A 194 11.35 16.30 3.07
CA LEU A 194 11.95 14.96 3.00
C LEU A 194 12.99 14.72 4.11
N PRO A 195 13.86 15.67 4.47
CA PRO A 195 14.77 15.50 5.61
C PRO A 195 14.02 15.21 6.91
N ASP A 196 12.96 15.95 7.21
CA ASP A 196 12.15 15.78 8.43
C ASP A 196 11.47 14.39 8.47
N ILE A 197 11.05 13.89 7.30
CA ILE A 197 10.48 12.54 7.17
C ILE A 197 11.54 11.47 7.51
N ILE A 198 12.75 11.61 6.99
CA ILE A 198 13.87 10.69 7.27
C ILE A 198 14.22 10.74 8.76
N GLU A 199 14.33 11.93 9.33
CA GLU A 199 14.59 12.14 10.76
C GLU A 199 13.46 11.59 11.67
N SER A 200 12.25 11.44 11.16
CA SER A 200 11.15 10.82 11.89
C SER A 200 11.28 9.31 12.05
N GLY A 201 12.29 8.68 11.43
CA GLY A 201 12.56 7.24 11.49
C GLY A 201 11.98 6.45 10.33
N VAL A 202 11.54 7.13 9.26
CA VAL A 202 11.11 6.46 8.04
C VAL A 202 12.33 5.87 7.33
N TYR A 203 12.34 4.55 7.16
CA TYR A 203 13.39 3.80 6.49
C TYR A 203 13.19 3.72 4.98
N SER A 204 11.94 3.57 4.53
CA SER A 204 11.59 3.39 3.13
C SER A 204 10.61 4.46 2.65
N LEU A 205 10.94 5.10 1.53
CA LEU A 205 10.18 6.19 0.93
C LEU A 205 9.33 5.66 -0.23
N LYS A 206 7.99 5.73 -0.11
CA LYS A 206 7.06 5.13 -1.08
C LYS A 206 6.49 6.16 -2.04
N ILE A 207 6.56 5.85 -3.32
CA ILE A 207 5.94 6.62 -4.41
C ILE A 207 4.70 5.87 -4.90
N GLU A 208 3.54 6.52 -4.91
CA GLU A 208 2.33 5.95 -5.52
C GLU A 208 2.35 6.17 -7.03
N GLY A 209 2.79 5.15 -7.76
CA GLY A 209 2.93 5.19 -9.20
C GLY A 209 2.09 4.17 -9.97
N ARG A 210 1.31 3.31 -9.27
CA ARG A 210 0.60 2.17 -9.88
C ARG A 210 -0.29 2.54 -11.08
N MET A 211 -0.96 3.69 -11.03
CA MET A 211 -1.85 4.18 -12.09
C MET A 211 -1.17 5.24 -12.97
N LYS A 212 0.11 5.44 -12.81
CA LYS A 212 0.90 6.42 -13.58
C LYS A 212 1.75 5.71 -14.64
N LYS A 213 2.22 6.48 -15.62
CA LYS A 213 3.16 5.98 -16.63
C LYS A 213 4.57 5.82 -16.04
N PRO A 214 5.43 4.96 -16.62
CA PRO A 214 6.80 4.76 -16.15
C PRO A 214 7.62 6.05 -16.07
N GLU A 215 7.40 6.98 -17.02
CA GLU A 215 8.09 8.27 -17.07
C GLU A 215 7.80 9.14 -15.83
N TYR A 216 6.61 9.01 -15.26
CA TYR A 216 6.27 9.70 -14.03
C TYR A 216 7.13 9.19 -12.86
N VAL A 217 7.27 7.87 -12.72
CA VAL A 217 8.08 7.28 -11.64
C VAL A 217 9.55 7.66 -11.83
N ALA A 218 10.06 7.55 -13.06
CA ALA A 218 11.43 7.94 -13.38
C ALA A 218 11.70 9.42 -13.02
N GLY A 219 10.79 10.33 -13.39
CA GLY A 219 10.94 11.75 -13.09
C GLY A 219 10.79 12.12 -11.61
N VAL A 220 10.13 11.29 -10.80
CA VAL A 220 10.02 11.51 -9.35
C VAL A 220 11.25 10.99 -8.61
N VAL A 221 11.91 9.94 -9.13
CA VAL A 221 13.08 9.31 -8.50
C VAL A 221 14.38 10.03 -8.88
N SER A 222 14.43 10.68 -10.05
CA SER A 222 15.59 11.45 -10.53
C SER A 222 15.76 12.79 -9.80
#